data_c08421828832408fa7ce1d78d2a536f7
#
_entry.id   c08421828832408fa7ce1d78d2a536f7
#
_cell.length_a   1.000
_cell.length_b   1.000
_cell.length_c   1.000
_cell.angle_alpha   90.00
_cell.angle_beta   90.00
_cell.angle_gamma   90.00
#
_symmetry.space_group_name_H-M   'P 1'
#
loop_
_entity.id
_entity.type
_entity.pdbx_description
1 polymer ?
#
loop_
_entity_poly.entity_id
_entity_poly.type
_entity_poly.pdbx_seq_one_letter_code
_entity_poly.pdbx_strand_id
1 'polypeptide(L)'
;MRAREAQASAALLGVTYEILPFDDGRLTPSLEARETLMRTIRRFQPDVIFTNRPCDYHPDHRATGQLVQDCAYLLGGPAICPDTPPLRYTPVILYWHDPFTDPKPFRPDFARPADGDRETLFQVECRHASQFLDWLPWADDRVDLAGKTEAERKAYLRRQFEADEGNVDDAVRACLRRQYGADFADAVRFAESWQVSEYGEEVGDALRALLTGL
;
A
#
# COMPACT_ATOMS: atom_id res chain seq x y z
N MET A 1 18.42 10.59 -0.27
CA MET A 1 17.91 10.51 1.12
C MET A 1 16.81 9.46 1.18
N ARG A 2 15.67 9.61 0.57
CA ARG A 2 14.52 8.68 0.61
C ARG A 2 14.84 7.23 0.24
N ALA A 3 15.74 6.98 -0.74
CA ALA A 3 16.17 5.62 -1.08
C ALA A 3 16.83 4.87 0.09
N ARG A 4 17.64 5.58 0.92
CA ARG A 4 18.24 4.96 2.12
C ARG A 4 17.21 4.70 3.21
N GLU A 5 16.23 5.58 3.35
CA GLU A 5 15.12 5.43 4.31
C GLU A 5 14.27 4.21 3.94
N ALA A 6 13.92 4.06 2.66
CA ALA A 6 13.19 2.90 2.15
C ALA A 6 13.95 1.58 2.39
N GLN A 7 15.27 1.56 2.13
CA GLN A 7 16.09 0.37 2.42
C GLN A 7 16.19 0.06 3.93
N ALA A 8 16.24 1.09 4.79
CA ALA A 8 16.24 0.90 6.24
C ALA A 8 14.91 0.34 6.76
N SER A 9 13.79 0.76 6.16
CA SER A 9 12.46 0.22 6.42
C SER A 9 12.35 -1.23 5.96
N ALA A 10 12.80 -1.53 4.74
CA ALA A 10 12.82 -2.89 4.19
C ALA A 10 13.64 -3.85 5.07
N ALA A 11 14.81 -3.41 5.53
CA ALA A 11 15.65 -4.21 6.42
C ALA A 11 14.97 -4.49 7.77
N LEU A 12 14.22 -3.54 8.32
CA LEU A 12 13.44 -3.75 9.55
C LEU A 12 12.37 -4.84 9.38
N LEU A 13 11.71 -4.83 8.21
CA LEU A 13 10.61 -5.76 7.89
C LEU A 13 11.11 -7.09 7.30
N GLY A 14 12.39 -7.21 6.95
CA GLY A 14 12.93 -8.39 6.29
C GLY A 14 12.41 -8.60 4.86
N VAL A 15 12.07 -7.51 4.16
CA VAL A 15 11.52 -7.54 2.80
C VAL A 15 12.47 -6.93 1.77
N THR A 16 12.26 -7.24 0.50
CA THR A 16 12.97 -6.58 -0.60
C THR A 16 12.26 -5.28 -0.99
N TYR A 17 13.01 -4.23 -1.23
CA TYR A 17 12.51 -2.95 -1.71
C TYR A 17 13.26 -2.53 -2.97
N GLU A 18 12.58 -2.51 -4.10
CA GLU A 18 13.11 -2.03 -5.38
C GLU A 18 12.53 -0.65 -5.70
N ILE A 19 13.40 0.31 -6.07
CA ILE A 19 13.01 1.66 -6.45
C ILE A 19 13.16 1.78 -7.95
N LEU A 20 12.06 2.00 -8.66
CA LEU A 20 12.07 2.20 -10.10
C LEU A 20 12.55 3.63 -10.45
N PRO A 21 13.12 3.85 -11.66
CA PRO A 21 13.79 5.10 -12.03
C PRO A 21 12.81 6.20 -12.48
N PHE A 22 11.80 6.49 -11.65
CA PHE A 22 10.83 7.55 -11.90
C PHE A 22 10.86 8.56 -10.75
N ASP A 23 10.88 9.85 -11.12
CA ASP A 23 10.89 10.92 -10.15
C ASP A 23 9.51 11.10 -9.49
N ASP A 24 9.52 11.45 -8.20
CA ASP A 24 8.33 11.75 -7.41
C ASP A 24 7.55 12.93 -8.02
N GLY A 25 6.24 12.80 -8.13
CA GLY A 25 5.32 13.77 -8.73
C GLY A 25 5.36 13.80 -10.26
N ARG A 26 6.11 12.90 -10.94
CA ARG A 26 6.30 12.92 -12.39
C ARG A 26 5.95 11.60 -13.09
N LEU A 27 5.45 10.62 -12.37
CA LEU A 27 5.05 9.35 -12.96
C LEU A 27 3.83 9.55 -13.88
N THR A 28 3.95 9.07 -15.10
CA THR A 28 2.84 8.98 -16.05
C THR A 28 2.66 7.53 -16.52
N PRO A 29 1.46 7.09 -16.88
CA PRO A 29 1.22 5.75 -17.43
C PRO A 29 1.73 5.66 -18.88
N SER A 30 3.03 5.89 -19.05
CA SER A 30 3.72 5.79 -20.33
C SER A 30 4.04 4.33 -20.71
N LEU A 31 4.37 4.10 -21.99
CA LEU A 31 4.83 2.79 -22.46
C LEU A 31 6.10 2.35 -21.72
N GLU A 32 7.04 3.25 -21.52
CA GLU A 32 8.28 3.00 -20.77
C GLU A 32 8.01 2.56 -19.33
N ALA A 33 7.14 3.29 -18.61
CA ALA A 33 6.77 2.96 -17.24
C ALA A 33 6.07 1.61 -17.15
N ARG A 34 5.15 1.33 -18.09
CA ARG A 34 4.44 0.05 -18.16
C ARG A 34 5.39 -1.12 -18.41
N GLU A 35 6.29 -0.99 -19.39
CA GLU A 35 7.25 -2.05 -19.68
C GLU A 35 8.25 -2.28 -18.54
N THR A 36 8.68 -1.22 -17.86
CA THR A 36 9.54 -1.30 -16.67
C THR A 36 8.84 -2.05 -15.56
N LEU A 37 7.58 -1.71 -15.27
CA LEU A 37 6.77 -2.39 -14.26
C LEU A 37 6.50 -3.85 -14.65
N MET A 38 6.19 -4.14 -15.92
CA MET A 38 5.98 -5.51 -16.40
C MET A 38 7.21 -6.40 -16.19
N ARG A 39 8.42 -5.89 -16.50
CA ARG A 39 9.67 -6.63 -16.27
C ARG A 39 9.88 -6.89 -14.78
N THR A 40 9.58 -5.92 -13.93
CA THR A 40 9.66 -6.07 -12.48
C THR A 40 8.70 -7.13 -11.97
N ILE A 41 7.42 -7.08 -12.35
CA ILE A 41 6.41 -8.07 -11.95
C ILE A 41 6.80 -9.47 -12.44
N ARG A 42 7.24 -9.60 -13.71
CA ARG A 42 7.66 -10.89 -14.27
C ARG A 42 8.89 -11.49 -13.59
N ARG A 43 9.85 -10.67 -13.16
CA ARG A 43 11.02 -11.14 -12.40
C ARG A 43 10.63 -11.60 -10.99
N PHE A 44 9.75 -10.86 -10.34
CA PHE A 44 9.32 -11.14 -8.97
C PHE A 44 8.33 -12.30 -8.89
N GLN A 45 7.46 -12.46 -9.89
CA GLN A 45 6.43 -13.51 -9.97
C GLN A 45 5.48 -13.53 -8.76
N PRO A 46 4.80 -12.41 -8.43
CA PRO A 46 3.94 -12.34 -7.26
C PRO A 46 2.65 -13.13 -7.45
N ASP A 47 2.14 -13.74 -6.39
CA ASP A 47 0.77 -14.29 -6.34
C ASP A 47 -0.26 -13.17 -6.17
N VAL A 48 0.12 -12.08 -5.49
CA VAL A 48 -0.75 -10.93 -5.24
C VAL A 48 0.01 -9.61 -5.43
N ILE A 49 -0.68 -8.62 -5.99
CA ILE A 49 -0.20 -7.25 -6.14
C ILE A 49 -1.14 -6.33 -5.36
N PHE A 50 -0.58 -5.56 -4.43
CA PHE A 50 -1.29 -4.48 -3.77
C PHE A 50 -0.96 -3.15 -4.46
N THR A 51 -1.97 -2.34 -4.75
CA THR A 51 -1.80 -1.07 -5.45
C THR A 51 -2.87 -0.05 -5.07
N ASN A 52 -2.69 1.19 -5.52
CA ASN A 52 -3.71 2.23 -5.40
C ASN A 52 -4.85 2.00 -6.38
N ARG A 53 -6.05 2.51 -6.07
CA ARG A 53 -7.09 2.68 -7.08
C ARG A 53 -6.67 3.79 -8.06
N PRO A 54 -7.17 3.80 -9.32
CA PRO A 54 -6.93 4.92 -10.25
C PRO A 54 -7.70 6.21 -9.88
N CYS A 55 -8.09 6.34 -8.63
CA CYS A 55 -8.74 7.52 -8.04
C CYS A 55 -8.08 7.79 -6.69
N ASP A 56 -7.23 8.79 -6.63
CA ASP A 56 -6.43 9.14 -5.47
C ASP A 56 -6.04 10.62 -5.57
N TYR A 57 -5.68 11.27 -4.45
CA TYR A 57 -5.24 12.67 -4.48
C TYR A 57 -3.92 12.85 -5.25
N HIS A 58 -2.99 11.85 -5.12
CA HIS A 58 -1.66 11.98 -5.70
C HIS A 58 -1.64 11.48 -7.16
N PRO A 59 -1.08 12.25 -8.10
CA PRO A 59 -1.01 11.83 -9.51
C PRO A 59 -0.25 10.52 -9.70
N ASP A 60 0.86 10.31 -8.98
CA ASP A 60 1.65 9.09 -9.10
C ASP A 60 0.92 7.86 -8.54
N HIS A 61 0.08 8.02 -7.51
CA HIS A 61 -0.77 6.94 -7.00
C HIS A 61 -1.77 6.50 -8.07
N ARG A 62 -2.45 7.46 -8.73
CA ARG A 62 -3.36 7.15 -9.85
C ARG A 62 -2.64 6.50 -11.01
N ALA A 63 -1.46 7.04 -11.38
CA ALA A 63 -0.64 6.48 -12.46
C ALA A 63 -0.17 5.05 -12.13
N THR A 64 0.23 4.78 -10.89
CA THR A 64 0.61 3.43 -10.43
C THR A 64 -0.56 2.46 -10.54
N GLY A 65 -1.74 2.84 -10.03
CA GLY A 65 -2.95 2.01 -10.14
C GLY A 65 -3.30 1.68 -11.59
N GLN A 66 -3.24 2.68 -12.48
CA GLN A 66 -3.48 2.49 -13.91
C GLN A 66 -2.40 1.58 -14.54
N LEU A 67 -1.14 1.80 -14.24
CA LEU A 67 -0.03 0.98 -14.77
C LEU A 67 -0.17 -0.49 -14.38
N VAL A 68 -0.58 -0.78 -13.14
CA VAL A 68 -0.83 -2.16 -12.69
C VAL A 68 -1.98 -2.78 -13.47
N GLN A 69 -3.09 -2.06 -13.67
CA GLN A 69 -4.22 -2.53 -14.49
C GLN A 69 -3.80 -2.77 -15.93
N ASP A 70 -3.05 -1.85 -16.54
CA ASP A 70 -2.56 -1.95 -17.92
C ASP A 70 -1.59 -3.13 -18.10
N CYS A 71 -0.85 -3.51 -17.06
CA CYS A 71 0.06 -4.66 -17.11
C CYS A 71 -0.69 -5.99 -17.02
N ALA A 72 -1.77 -6.09 -16.27
CA ALA A 72 -2.39 -7.35 -15.83
C ALA A 72 -2.56 -8.37 -16.99
N TYR A 73 -3.33 -8.02 -18.00
CA TYR A 73 -3.54 -8.89 -19.17
C TYR A 73 -2.25 -9.17 -19.96
N LEU A 74 -1.34 -8.18 -20.01
CA LEU A 74 -0.13 -8.24 -20.84
C LEU A 74 1.01 -9.06 -20.21
N LEU A 75 0.94 -9.37 -18.91
CA LEU A 75 1.96 -10.15 -18.20
C LEU A 75 2.19 -11.53 -18.83
N GLY A 76 1.14 -12.13 -19.41
CA GLY A 76 1.22 -13.42 -20.12
C GLY A 76 1.68 -13.34 -21.57
N GLY A 77 1.82 -12.13 -22.16
CA GLY A 77 2.11 -11.94 -23.59
C GLY A 77 3.60 -12.09 -23.92
N PRO A 78 4.04 -13.15 -24.63
CA PRO A 78 5.47 -13.41 -24.88
C PRO A 78 6.13 -12.40 -25.83
N ALA A 79 5.34 -11.72 -26.67
CA ALA A 79 5.87 -10.74 -27.63
C ALA A 79 6.11 -9.35 -27.00
N ILE A 80 5.61 -9.12 -25.79
CA ILE A 80 5.80 -7.86 -25.05
C ILE A 80 6.90 -8.08 -24.04
N CYS A 81 7.90 -7.19 -23.98
CA CYS A 81 9.10 -7.36 -23.15
C CYS A 81 9.72 -8.77 -23.32
N PRO A 82 10.14 -9.16 -24.53
CA PRO A 82 10.60 -10.52 -24.83
C PRO A 82 11.92 -10.89 -24.12
N ASP A 83 12.58 -9.90 -23.53
CA ASP A 83 13.77 -10.02 -22.68
C ASP A 83 13.46 -10.57 -21.27
N THR A 84 12.16 -10.69 -20.92
CA THR A 84 11.72 -11.20 -19.62
C THR A 84 10.63 -12.26 -19.84
N PRO A 85 10.77 -13.51 -19.32
CA PRO A 85 9.80 -14.56 -19.52
C PRO A 85 8.39 -14.14 -19.08
N PRO A 86 7.33 -14.45 -19.88
CA PRO A 86 5.96 -14.12 -19.51
C PRO A 86 5.48 -14.97 -18.33
N LEU A 87 4.55 -14.42 -17.54
CA LEU A 87 3.88 -15.19 -16.50
C LEU A 87 2.89 -16.20 -17.12
N ARG A 88 2.68 -17.31 -16.44
CA ARG A 88 1.69 -18.35 -16.80
C ARG A 88 0.35 -18.17 -16.09
N TYR A 89 0.20 -17.11 -15.32
CA TYR A 89 -0.97 -16.76 -14.52
C TYR A 89 -1.08 -15.24 -14.43
N THR A 90 -2.22 -14.76 -14.02
CA THR A 90 -2.42 -13.34 -13.66
C THR A 90 -2.42 -13.25 -12.13
N PRO A 91 -1.57 -12.39 -11.51
CA PRO A 91 -1.65 -12.18 -10.07
C PRO A 91 -3.02 -11.65 -9.63
N VAL A 92 -3.45 -11.99 -8.43
CA VAL A 92 -4.57 -11.28 -7.80
C VAL A 92 -4.15 -9.84 -7.57
N ILE A 93 -5.03 -8.89 -7.88
CA ILE A 93 -4.76 -7.47 -7.67
C ILE A 93 -5.72 -6.94 -6.61
N LEU A 94 -5.15 -6.31 -5.58
CA LEU A 94 -5.87 -5.74 -4.46
C LEU A 94 -5.57 -4.25 -4.36
N TYR A 95 -6.62 -3.44 -4.20
CA TYR A 95 -6.50 -2.02 -3.93
C TYR A 95 -6.43 -1.75 -2.44
N TRP A 96 -5.52 -0.84 -2.04
CA TRP A 96 -5.46 -0.27 -0.69
C TRP A 96 -6.73 0.50 -0.37
N HIS A 97 -7.03 0.59 0.91
CA HIS A 97 -8.06 1.52 1.41
C HIS A 97 -7.70 2.97 1.05
N ASP A 98 -8.70 3.72 0.59
CA ASP A 98 -8.66 5.16 0.39
C ASP A 98 -10.03 5.79 0.70
N PRO A 99 -10.08 7.10 1.05
CA PRO A 99 -11.33 7.79 1.41
C PRO A 99 -12.08 8.36 0.20
N PHE A 100 -11.63 8.15 -1.04
CA PHE A 100 -12.23 8.77 -2.22
C PHE A 100 -13.56 8.11 -2.60
N THR A 101 -14.54 8.95 -2.94
CA THR A 101 -15.88 8.50 -3.31
C THR A 101 -16.19 8.64 -4.80
N ASP A 102 -15.38 9.39 -5.54
CA ASP A 102 -15.50 9.56 -6.99
C ASP A 102 -14.42 8.73 -7.72
N PRO A 103 -14.79 7.92 -8.72
CA PRO A 103 -16.12 7.66 -9.27
C PRO A 103 -16.98 6.70 -8.43
N LYS A 104 -16.42 6.00 -7.48
CA LYS A 104 -17.09 5.08 -6.56
C LYS A 104 -16.41 5.05 -5.21
N PRO A 105 -17.14 4.98 -4.10
CA PRO A 105 -16.53 4.78 -2.79
C PRO A 105 -15.79 3.44 -2.72
N PHE A 106 -14.77 3.39 -1.87
CA PHE A 106 -14.06 2.16 -1.55
C PHE A 106 -15.03 1.15 -0.90
N ARG A 107 -14.91 -0.12 -1.28
CA ARG A 107 -15.72 -1.22 -0.75
C ARG A 107 -14.81 -2.39 -0.39
N PRO A 108 -14.47 -2.58 0.89
CA PRO A 108 -13.56 -3.63 1.30
C PRO A 108 -14.20 -5.02 1.10
N ASP A 109 -13.50 -5.87 0.33
CA ASP A 109 -13.79 -7.29 0.21
C ASP A 109 -13.14 -8.07 1.36
N PHE A 110 -11.97 -7.59 1.80
CA PHE A 110 -11.21 -8.13 2.92
C PHE A 110 -10.78 -7.03 3.88
N ALA A 111 -10.74 -7.36 5.17
CA ALA A 111 -10.15 -6.55 6.21
C ALA A 111 -9.42 -7.43 7.21
N ARG A 112 -8.28 -6.95 7.73
CA ARG A 112 -7.47 -7.64 8.73
C ARG A 112 -7.19 -6.73 9.89
N PRO A 113 -7.40 -7.16 11.15
CA PRO A 113 -7.02 -6.38 12.32
C PRO A 113 -5.52 -6.10 12.34
N ALA A 114 -5.14 -4.87 12.65
CA ALA A 114 -3.76 -4.38 12.68
C ALA A 114 -3.39 -3.70 14.02
N ASP A 115 -4.23 -3.82 15.04
CA ASP A 115 -3.95 -3.27 16.38
C ASP A 115 -2.60 -3.75 16.94
N GLY A 116 -2.25 -5.02 16.71
CA GLY A 116 -0.99 -5.62 17.14
C GLY A 116 0.25 -5.13 16.38
N ASP A 117 0.08 -4.52 15.22
CA ASP A 117 1.18 -4.12 14.33
C ASP A 117 1.60 -2.65 14.52
N ARG A 118 0.89 -1.92 15.38
CA ARG A 118 1.08 -0.47 15.61
C ARG A 118 2.52 -0.09 15.95
N GLU A 119 3.19 -0.82 16.83
CA GLU A 119 4.57 -0.50 17.18
C GLU A 119 5.53 -0.73 16.00
N THR A 120 5.31 -1.80 15.23
CA THR A 120 6.08 -2.06 14.01
C THR A 120 5.88 -0.92 13.00
N LEU A 121 4.65 -0.49 12.79
CA LEU A 121 4.34 0.64 11.91
C LEU A 121 5.04 1.92 12.37
N PHE A 122 4.98 2.26 13.66
CA PHE A 122 5.71 3.41 14.21
C PHE A 122 7.22 3.33 13.92
N GLN A 123 7.81 2.15 14.08
CA GLN A 123 9.23 1.96 13.79
C GLN A 123 9.55 2.09 12.30
N VAL A 124 8.66 1.67 11.41
CA VAL A 124 8.76 1.85 9.95
C VAL A 124 8.69 3.34 9.61
N GLU A 125 7.72 4.08 10.12
CA GLU A 125 7.56 5.52 9.91
C GLU A 125 8.78 6.31 10.39
N CYS A 126 9.36 5.94 11.52
CA CYS A 126 10.61 6.52 12.01
C CYS A 126 11.81 6.32 11.06
N ARG A 127 11.81 5.27 10.20
CA ARG A 127 12.84 5.06 9.17
C ARG A 127 12.66 6.00 7.98
N HIS A 128 11.44 6.42 7.70
CA HIS A 128 11.12 7.40 6.68
C HIS A 128 11.13 8.84 7.25
N ALA A 129 12.25 9.21 7.88
CA ALA A 129 12.38 10.45 8.65
C ALA A 129 12.05 11.71 7.83
N SER A 130 12.50 11.79 6.58
CA SER A 130 12.20 12.92 5.70
C SER A 130 10.71 13.04 5.35
N GLN A 131 9.94 11.97 5.49
CA GLN A 131 8.50 11.98 5.29
C GLN A 131 7.77 12.27 6.60
N PHE A 132 7.95 11.43 7.61
CA PHE A 132 7.14 11.43 8.83
C PHE A 132 7.66 12.37 9.93
N LEU A 133 8.95 12.74 9.90
CA LEU A 133 9.54 13.62 10.90
C LEU A 133 9.85 15.03 10.38
N ASP A 134 9.77 15.24 9.05
CA ASP A 134 10.04 16.54 8.44
C ASP A 134 8.84 17.03 7.61
N TRP A 135 8.49 16.31 6.52
CA TRP A 135 7.53 16.81 5.52
C TRP A 135 6.07 16.81 6.02
N LEU A 136 5.56 15.68 6.53
CA LEU A 136 4.16 15.56 6.94
C LEU A 136 3.82 16.50 8.12
N PRO A 137 4.62 16.61 9.18
CA PRO A 137 4.36 17.60 10.24
C PRO A 137 4.22 19.02 9.71
N TRP A 138 5.05 19.40 8.74
CA TRP A 138 4.95 20.70 8.11
C TRP A 138 3.72 20.84 7.20
N ALA A 139 3.44 19.82 6.38
CA ALA A 139 2.39 19.88 5.36
C ALA A 139 0.98 19.78 5.98
N ASP A 140 0.78 18.82 6.87
CA ASP A 140 -0.54 18.48 7.41
C ASP A 140 -0.84 19.26 8.69
N ASP A 141 0.08 19.25 9.65
CA ASP A 141 -0.11 19.87 10.97
C ASP A 141 0.34 21.31 11.05
N ARG A 142 1.04 21.81 10.01
CA ARG A 142 1.68 23.12 9.99
C ARG A 142 2.69 23.31 11.13
N VAL A 143 3.31 22.23 11.57
CA VAL A 143 4.31 22.22 12.63
C VAL A 143 5.71 22.18 12.01
N ASP A 144 6.51 23.21 12.26
CA ASP A 144 7.91 23.24 11.85
C ASP A 144 8.77 22.56 12.93
N LEU A 145 9.34 21.43 12.59
CA LEU A 145 10.28 20.69 13.42
C LEU A 145 11.75 20.93 13.04
N ALA A 146 12.02 21.89 12.15
CA ALA A 146 13.39 22.27 11.81
C ALA A 146 14.18 22.70 13.06
N GLY A 147 15.41 22.23 13.17
CA GLY A 147 16.26 22.49 14.34
C GLY A 147 15.96 21.65 15.58
N LYS A 148 14.90 20.82 15.57
CA LYS A 148 14.66 19.85 16.64
C LYS A 148 15.59 18.64 16.51
N THR A 149 15.94 18.07 17.66
CA THR A 149 16.68 16.81 17.69
C THR A 149 15.83 15.65 17.14
N GLU A 150 16.48 14.57 16.72
CA GLU A 150 15.76 13.37 16.28
C GLU A 150 14.83 12.82 17.36
N ALA A 151 15.27 12.86 18.62
CA ALA A 151 14.46 12.42 19.75
C ALA A 151 13.18 13.26 19.93
N GLU A 152 13.26 14.59 19.79
CA GLU A 152 12.11 15.49 19.87
C GLU A 152 11.13 15.25 18.72
N ARG A 153 11.63 15.04 17.49
CA ARG A 153 10.81 14.73 16.31
C ARG A 153 10.12 13.39 16.45
N LYS A 154 10.80 12.34 16.91
CA LYS A 154 10.20 11.04 17.21
C LYS A 154 9.16 11.12 18.34
N ALA A 155 9.41 11.93 19.37
CA ALA A 155 8.45 12.16 20.44
C ALA A 155 7.19 12.88 19.94
N TYR A 156 7.32 13.79 18.96
CA TYR A 156 6.16 14.39 18.28
C TYR A 156 5.36 13.32 17.53
N LEU A 157 5.98 12.54 16.67
CA LEU A 157 5.32 11.46 15.92
C LEU A 157 4.64 10.46 16.87
N ARG A 158 5.32 10.09 17.98
CA ARG A 158 4.74 9.18 18.99
C ARG A 158 3.44 9.73 19.57
N ARG A 159 3.39 11.02 19.91
CA ARG A 159 2.15 11.63 20.42
C ARG A 159 1.02 11.60 19.40
N GLN A 160 1.30 11.86 18.11
CA GLN A 160 0.30 11.74 17.06
C GLN A 160 -0.19 10.30 16.92
N PHE A 161 0.72 9.37 16.96
CA PHE A 161 0.43 7.94 16.89
C PHE A 161 -0.43 7.42 18.05
N GLU A 162 -0.20 7.94 19.26
CA GLU A 162 -0.98 7.62 20.48
C GLU A 162 -2.34 8.32 20.50
N ALA A 163 -2.45 9.49 19.88
CA ALA A 163 -3.71 10.24 19.78
C ALA A 163 -4.64 9.69 18.68
N ASP A 164 -4.13 8.86 17.78
CA ASP A 164 -4.91 8.25 16.71
C ASP A 164 -5.95 7.27 17.26
N GLU A 165 -7.23 7.57 17.01
CA GLU A 165 -8.36 6.80 17.55
C GLU A 165 -8.66 5.53 16.72
N GLY A 166 -8.11 5.42 15.52
CA GLY A 166 -8.28 4.28 14.63
C GLY A 166 -8.67 4.67 13.20
N ASN A 167 -8.60 3.69 12.31
CA ASN A 167 -8.90 3.87 10.88
C ASN A 167 -10.08 3.02 10.39
N VAL A 168 -10.85 2.42 11.29
CA VAL A 168 -11.96 1.51 10.94
C VAL A 168 -13.25 2.30 10.76
N ASP A 169 -13.57 2.65 9.51
CA ASP A 169 -14.84 3.24 9.12
C ASP A 169 -15.99 2.22 9.09
N ASP A 170 -17.20 2.65 8.77
CA ASP A 170 -18.39 1.80 8.74
C ASP A 170 -18.28 0.65 7.70
N ALA A 171 -17.65 0.89 6.56
CA ALA A 171 -17.49 -0.12 5.51
C ALA A 171 -16.48 -1.20 5.93
N VAL A 172 -15.35 -0.78 6.50
CA VAL A 172 -14.34 -1.67 7.06
C VAL A 172 -14.90 -2.44 8.25
N ARG A 173 -15.65 -1.78 9.15
CA ARG A 173 -16.34 -2.41 10.29
C ARG A 173 -17.31 -3.49 9.83
N ALA A 174 -18.11 -3.20 8.81
CA ALA A 174 -19.04 -4.17 8.23
C ALA A 174 -18.29 -5.38 7.62
N CYS A 175 -17.13 -5.14 6.98
CA CYS A 175 -16.27 -6.19 6.45
C CYS A 175 -15.72 -7.08 7.58
N LEU A 176 -15.15 -6.49 8.61
CA LEU A 176 -14.65 -7.22 9.81
C LEU A 176 -15.75 -8.06 10.46
N ARG A 177 -16.96 -7.51 10.61
CA ARG A 177 -18.10 -8.26 11.19
C ARG A 177 -18.48 -9.48 10.35
N ARG A 178 -18.43 -9.38 9.02
CA ARG A 178 -18.69 -10.52 8.13
C ARG A 178 -17.62 -11.61 8.27
N GLN A 179 -16.37 -11.23 8.50
CA GLN A 179 -15.23 -12.16 8.54
C GLN A 179 -15.02 -12.77 9.93
N TYR A 180 -15.15 -11.99 11.00
CA TYR A 180 -14.74 -12.39 12.35
C TYR A 180 -15.88 -12.42 13.38
N GLY A 181 -17.08 -11.98 13.00
CA GLY A 181 -18.21 -11.82 13.93
C GLY A 181 -18.22 -10.46 14.63
N ALA A 182 -19.39 -10.09 15.18
CA ALA A 182 -19.61 -8.75 15.69
C ALA A 182 -18.74 -8.41 16.91
N ASP A 183 -18.72 -9.29 17.92
CA ASP A 183 -18.03 -9.03 19.19
C ASP A 183 -16.53 -8.76 18.99
N PHE A 184 -15.88 -9.54 18.13
CA PHE A 184 -14.48 -9.34 17.80
C PHE A 184 -14.27 -8.07 16.97
N ALA A 185 -15.07 -7.91 15.91
CA ALA A 185 -14.94 -6.78 14.99
C ALA A 185 -15.11 -5.44 15.70
N ASP A 186 -16.05 -5.33 16.66
CA ASP A 186 -16.35 -4.07 17.34
C ASP A 186 -15.23 -3.60 18.27
N ALA A 187 -14.32 -4.49 18.66
CA ALA A 187 -13.14 -4.16 19.46
C ALA A 187 -11.95 -3.67 18.61
N VAL A 188 -11.93 -3.94 17.29
CA VAL A 188 -10.83 -3.55 16.40
C VAL A 188 -10.83 -2.05 16.17
N ARG A 189 -9.71 -1.40 16.41
CA ARG A 189 -9.51 0.04 16.17
C ARG A 189 -8.74 0.31 14.89
N PHE A 190 -7.80 -0.55 14.56
CA PHE A 190 -6.94 -0.44 13.39
C PHE A 190 -7.07 -1.67 12.52
N ALA A 191 -7.21 -1.48 11.23
CA ALA A 191 -7.30 -2.57 10.26
C ALA A 191 -6.65 -2.16 8.94
N GLU A 192 -6.03 -3.14 8.29
CA GLU A 192 -5.77 -3.08 6.86
C GLU A 192 -7.01 -3.60 6.11
N SER A 193 -7.33 -2.96 5.00
CA SER A 193 -8.47 -3.41 4.19
C SER A 193 -8.21 -3.27 2.71
N TRP A 194 -8.78 -4.20 1.93
CA TRP A 194 -8.50 -4.31 0.51
C TRP A 194 -9.78 -4.57 -0.29
N GLN A 195 -9.83 -3.94 -1.46
CA GLN A 195 -10.84 -4.20 -2.49
C GLN A 195 -10.22 -5.03 -3.60
N VAL A 196 -10.89 -6.09 -4.05
CA VAL A 196 -10.44 -6.91 -5.17
C VAL A 196 -10.64 -6.15 -6.49
N SER A 197 -9.61 -6.16 -7.31
CA SER A 197 -9.64 -5.61 -8.67
C SER A 197 -10.16 -6.65 -9.66
N GLU A 198 -11.04 -6.23 -10.57
CA GLU A 198 -11.52 -7.06 -11.68
C GLU A 198 -10.45 -7.33 -12.75
N TYR A 199 -9.29 -6.67 -12.66
CA TYR A 199 -8.16 -6.86 -13.60
C TYR A 199 -7.24 -8.03 -13.24
N GLY A 200 -7.31 -8.51 -11.99
CA GLY A 200 -6.53 -9.64 -11.50
C GLY A 200 -7.31 -10.95 -11.55
N GLU A 201 -6.64 -12.03 -11.13
CA GLU A 201 -7.26 -13.35 -10.93
C GLU A 201 -8.21 -13.32 -9.71
N GLU A 202 -9.11 -14.28 -9.61
CA GLU A 202 -9.99 -14.45 -8.46
C GLU A 202 -9.21 -14.86 -7.20
N VAL A 203 -9.70 -14.43 -6.02
CA VAL A 203 -9.09 -14.76 -4.74
C VAL A 203 -9.47 -16.21 -4.35
N GLY A 204 -8.51 -17.13 -4.48
CA GLY A 204 -8.66 -18.51 -4.02
C GLY A 204 -8.62 -18.65 -2.49
N ASP A 205 -9.03 -19.82 -1.98
CA ASP A 205 -9.17 -20.07 -0.54
C ASP A 205 -7.86 -19.90 0.25
N ALA A 206 -6.73 -20.33 -0.30
CA ALA A 206 -5.43 -20.18 0.37
C ALA A 206 -5.04 -18.73 0.55
N LEU A 207 -5.25 -17.88 -0.47
CA LEU A 207 -4.97 -16.44 -0.37
C LEU A 207 -5.99 -15.76 0.55
N ARG A 208 -7.27 -16.18 0.51
CA ARG A 208 -8.29 -15.69 1.44
C ARG A 208 -7.89 -15.95 2.89
N ALA A 209 -7.47 -17.17 3.22
CA ALA A 209 -6.98 -17.50 4.56
C ALA A 209 -5.76 -16.66 4.97
N LEU A 210 -4.83 -16.41 4.05
CA LEU A 210 -3.67 -15.55 4.31
C LEU A 210 -4.09 -14.10 4.59
N LEU A 211 -4.99 -13.53 3.79
CA LEU A 211 -5.47 -12.16 3.93
C LEU A 211 -6.27 -11.95 5.24
N THR A 212 -7.05 -12.92 5.64
CA THR A 212 -7.91 -12.81 6.83
C THR A 212 -7.24 -13.35 8.10
N GLY A 213 -6.25 -14.23 7.96
CA GLY A 213 -5.66 -14.94 9.10
C GLY A 213 -6.59 -16.00 9.71
N LEU A 214 -7.59 -16.49 8.94
CA LEU A 214 -8.58 -17.49 9.35
C LEU A 214 -8.27 -18.86 8.72
#